data_18467ba80f9901e0447b09a004640216
#
_entry.id   18467ba80f9901e0447b09a004640216
#
_cell.length_a   1.000
_cell.length_b   1.000
_cell.length_c   1.000
_cell.angle_alpha   90.00
_cell.angle_beta   90.00
_cell.angle_gamma   90.00
#
_symmetry.space_group_name_H-M   'P 1'
#
loop_
_entity.id
_entity.type
_entity.pdbx_description
1 polymer ?
#
loop_
_entity_poly.entity_id
_entity_poly.type
_entity_poly.pdbx_seq_one_letter_code
_entity_poly.pdbx_strand_id
1 'polypeptide(L)'
;MKHIRNFCIIAHIDHGKSTLADRLLQFTKTINDRDFQNQVLDDMDLERERGITIKSHAIQMDYMYKGEKYVLNLIDTPGHVDFSYEVSRSIAACEGALLLVDATQGVQAQTISNLYQAIDNDLEIIPVINKMDMPAAMPEEVKDQIVDLIGCDVDDIIEASGKTGQGVEQILEAIIERIPAPKGDPEAPLQALIFDSIFNSFRGIIAYFRIFNGTIRTHEMVKFFSTNHEYDADEIGILKMDRVPKDVLSAGDVGYLITGIKTSTEVKVGDTITHVENPCETAIEGFQEVKPMLFAGIYPTEADQYEELRASLEKLQLNDASLTFVPESSLALGFGFRCGFLGLLHMEIIQERLDREFDQDVIATVPNVSYKVLTTKKQWLDVYNPSGMPAPNEIDHVEEPYIRAQIITKDDYIGPVIKLCIDKRGTLINQMYVAANRVELTFDLPLGEIVFDFYDKLKSISKGYASFDYHITDYKPAHLVKLDILLNGESVDALSALIHVDNAYTFGRRICEKLKELIPRQQFDIAIQAAIGSKIIARETVKQVRKDVTAKCYGGDITRKRKLLEKQKKGKKRMRQVGNVEVPQSAFLAVLKLD
;
A
#
# COMPACT_ATOMS: atom_id res chain seq x y z
N MET A 1 34.00 -10.37 4.13
CA MET A 1 33.44 -9.03 4.26
C MET A 1 34.03 -7.97 3.31
N LYS A 2 35.35 -7.81 3.15
CA LYS A 2 35.93 -6.71 2.32
C LYS A 2 35.38 -6.59 0.89
N HIS A 3 34.98 -7.71 0.28
CA HIS A 3 34.47 -7.78 -1.09
C HIS A 3 32.94 -7.88 -1.16
N ILE A 4 32.21 -7.66 -0.07
CA ILE A 4 30.74 -7.64 -0.02
C ILE A 4 30.27 -6.20 -0.09
N ARG A 5 29.20 -5.94 -0.85
CA ARG A 5 28.48 -4.66 -0.90
C ARG A 5 26.98 -4.94 -0.85
N ASN A 6 26.33 -4.45 0.19
CA ASN A 6 24.88 -4.54 0.34
C ASN A 6 24.29 -3.17 0.04
N PHE A 7 23.41 -3.10 -0.95
CA PHE A 7 22.83 -1.84 -1.40
C PHE A 7 21.40 -2.00 -1.87
N CYS A 8 20.67 -0.89 -1.82
CA CYS A 8 19.32 -0.79 -2.36
C CYS A 8 19.24 0.28 -3.45
N ILE A 9 18.12 0.31 -4.17
CA ILE A 9 17.81 1.36 -5.14
C ILE A 9 16.59 2.13 -4.62
N ILE A 10 16.78 3.38 -4.25
CA ILE A 10 15.72 4.29 -3.84
C ILE A 10 15.33 5.19 -5.02
N ALA A 11 14.05 5.22 -5.33
CA ALA A 11 13.54 5.94 -6.48
C ALA A 11 12.07 6.32 -6.28
N HIS A 12 11.62 7.34 -7.00
CA HIS A 12 10.19 7.57 -7.20
C HIS A 12 9.60 6.54 -8.17
N ILE A 13 8.27 6.37 -8.13
CA ILE A 13 7.54 5.53 -9.10
C ILE A 13 7.87 6.00 -10.52
N ASP A 14 8.00 5.05 -11.45
CA ASP A 14 8.33 5.28 -12.87
C ASP A 14 9.70 5.91 -13.16
N HIS A 15 10.60 6.08 -12.17
CA HIS A 15 11.97 6.54 -12.43
C HIS A 15 12.87 5.47 -13.04
N GLY A 16 12.39 4.23 -13.20
CA GLY A 16 13.06 3.14 -13.89
C GLY A 16 13.91 2.24 -12.99
N LYS A 17 13.54 2.10 -11.72
CA LYS A 17 14.19 1.25 -10.72
C LYS A 17 14.37 -0.20 -11.21
N SER A 18 13.25 -0.90 -11.51
CA SER A 18 13.28 -2.31 -11.97
C SER A 18 14.06 -2.47 -13.28
N THR A 19 13.96 -1.49 -14.21
CA THR A 19 14.73 -1.51 -15.47
C THR A 19 16.24 -1.39 -15.22
N LEU A 20 16.66 -0.57 -14.25
CA LEU A 20 18.07 -0.46 -13.87
C LEU A 20 18.54 -1.74 -13.19
N ALA A 21 17.75 -2.29 -12.27
CA ALA A 21 18.05 -3.56 -11.61
C ALA A 21 18.27 -4.69 -12.63
N ASP A 22 17.39 -4.83 -13.63
CA ASP A 22 17.53 -5.79 -14.73
C ASP A 22 18.88 -5.62 -15.47
N ARG A 23 19.30 -4.37 -15.70
CA ARG A 23 20.59 -4.11 -16.38
C ARG A 23 21.78 -4.47 -15.50
N LEU A 24 21.72 -4.21 -14.21
CA LEU A 24 22.77 -4.65 -13.28
C LEU A 24 22.90 -6.17 -13.28
N LEU A 25 21.79 -6.90 -13.27
CA LEU A 25 21.75 -8.36 -13.35
C LEU A 25 22.32 -8.90 -14.67
N GLN A 26 22.01 -8.25 -15.78
CA GLN A 26 22.53 -8.61 -17.10
C GLN A 26 24.05 -8.34 -17.20
N PHE A 27 24.50 -7.17 -16.76
CA PHE A 27 25.92 -6.78 -16.82
C PHE A 27 26.81 -7.69 -15.96
N THR A 28 26.32 -8.09 -14.78
CA THR A 28 27.01 -9.02 -13.89
C THR A 28 26.89 -10.48 -14.34
N LYS A 29 26.16 -10.75 -15.43
CA LYS A 29 25.87 -12.11 -15.96
C LYS A 29 25.17 -13.01 -14.93
N THR A 30 24.44 -12.41 -14.00
CA THR A 30 23.59 -13.12 -13.05
C THR A 30 22.41 -13.76 -13.78
N ILE A 31 21.95 -13.11 -14.86
CA ILE A 31 20.95 -13.61 -15.79
C ILE A 31 21.60 -13.84 -17.15
N ASN A 32 21.28 -14.97 -17.78
CA ASN A 32 21.70 -15.23 -19.16
C ASN A 32 20.85 -14.42 -20.14
N ASP A 33 21.44 -13.97 -21.26
CA ASP A 33 20.71 -13.21 -22.29
C ASP A 33 19.48 -13.95 -22.86
N ARG A 34 19.43 -15.28 -22.76
CA ARG A 34 18.31 -16.11 -23.23
C ARG A 34 17.12 -16.11 -22.26
N ASP A 35 17.39 -15.94 -20.97
CA ASP A 35 16.41 -15.98 -19.89
C ASP A 35 15.98 -14.55 -19.48
N PHE A 36 16.54 -13.55 -20.15
CA PHE A 36 16.24 -12.14 -19.88
C PHE A 36 14.78 -11.82 -20.25
N GLN A 37 14.03 -11.38 -19.27
CA GLN A 37 12.71 -10.78 -19.41
C GLN A 37 12.75 -9.38 -18.79
N ASN A 38 11.88 -8.48 -19.21
CA ASN A 38 11.77 -7.18 -18.57
C ASN A 38 11.16 -7.35 -17.17
N GLN A 39 11.66 -6.61 -16.20
CA GLN A 39 11.20 -6.64 -14.81
C GLN A 39 11.33 -8.04 -14.17
N VAL A 40 12.55 -8.60 -14.28
CA VAL A 40 12.84 -9.97 -13.82
C VAL A 40 12.66 -10.13 -12.32
N LEU A 41 12.89 -9.08 -11.54
CA LEU A 41 12.71 -9.09 -10.09
C LEU A 41 11.24 -8.91 -9.66
N ASP A 42 10.38 -8.42 -10.54
CA ASP A 42 8.96 -8.29 -10.28
C ASP A 42 8.28 -9.65 -10.52
N ASP A 43 8.22 -10.51 -9.49
CA ASP A 43 7.74 -11.90 -9.60
C ASP A 43 6.22 -12.01 -9.82
N MET A 44 5.46 -11.00 -9.40
CA MET A 44 4.00 -10.99 -9.53
C MET A 44 3.59 -10.39 -10.87
N ASP A 45 2.62 -11.00 -11.54
CA ASP A 45 2.01 -10.42 -12.74
C ASP A 45 1.44 -9.02 -12.47
N LEU A 46 0.92 -8.83 -11.26
CA LEU A 46 0.37 -7.56 -10.79
C LEU A 46 1.42 -6.44 -10.70
N GLU A 47 2.66 -6.75 -10.30
CA GLU A 47 3.79 -5.82 -10.27
C GLU A 47 4.11 -5.34 -11.70
N ARG A 48 4.18 -6.29 -12.64
CA ARG A 48 4.47 -6.00 -14.06
C ARG A 48 3.37 -5.18 -14.73
N GLU A 49 2.09 -5.51 -14.46
CA GLU A 49 0.95 -4.79 -15.01
C GLU A 49 0.85 -3.35 -14.50
N ARG A 50 1.12 -3.15 -13.22
CA ARG A 50 1.04 -1.82 -12.58
C ARG A 50 2.34 -1.02 -12.68
N GLY A 51 3.45 -1.66 -13.05
CA GLY A 51 4.77 -1.04 -13.13
C GLY A 51 5.34 -0.63 -11.78
N ILE A 52 4.95 -1.30 -10.70
CA ILE A 52 5.38 -1.01 -9.32
C ILE A 52 5.91 -2.29 -8.67
N THR A 53 7.00 -2.18 -7.94
CA THR A 53 7.45 -3.25 -7.05
C THR A 53 6.59 -3.23 -5.78
N ILE A 54 5.98 -4.36 -5.45
CA ILE A 54 5.13 -4.54 -4.27
C ILE A 54 5.94 -5.18 -3.15
N LYS A 55 6.75 -6.20 -3.46
CA LYS A 55 7.60 -6.90 -2.50
C LYS A 55 9.07 -6.58 -2.68
N SER A 56 9.79 -6.57 -1.56
CA SER A 56 11.25 -6.49 -1.58
C SER A 56 11.84 -7.80 -2.08
N HIS A 57 12.81 -7.72 -2.97
CA HIS A 57 13.57 -8.87 -3.45
C HIS A 57 15.06 -8.66 -3.15
N ALA A 58 15.71 -9.69 -2.67
CA ALA A 58 17.16 -9.67 -2.51
C ALA A 58 17.80 -10.60 -3.54
N ILE A 59 18.85 -10.13 -4.19
CA ILE A 59 19.60 -10.93 -5.16
C ILE A 59 21.09 -10.67 -5.06
N GLN A 60 21.85 -11.76 -5.08
CA GLN A 60 23.30 -11.73 -5.05
C GLN A 60 23.87 -11.79 -6.46
N MET A 61 24.73 -10.84 -6.78
CA MET A 61 25.48 -10.74 -8.03
C MET A 61 26.98 -10.93 -7.76
N ASP A 62 27.65 -11.61 -8.64
CA ASP A 62 29.12 -11.72 -8.63
C ASP A 62 29.71 -10.80 -9.69
N TYR A 63 30.65 -9.92 -9.33
CA TYR A 63 31.30 -9.01 -10.28
C TYR A 63 32.81 -8.98 -10.11
N MET A 64 33.53 -9.00 -11.25
CA MET A 64 35.01 -8.93 -11.27
C MET A 64 35.46 -7.49 -11.47
N TYR A 65 36.14 -6.92 -10.47
CA TYR A 65 36.67 -5.57 -10.53
C TYR A 65 38.16 -5.56 -10.18
N LYS A 66 38.98 -4.97 -11.05
CA LYS A 66 40.46 -4.90 -10.89
C LYS A 66 41.13 -6.24 -10.57
N GLY A 67 40.56 -7.35 -11.05
CA GLY A 67 41.08 -8.70 -10.83
C GLY A 67 40.63 -9.38 -9.56
N GLU A 68 39.81 -8.72 -8.73
CA GLU A 68 39.22 -9.26 -7.51
C GLU A 68 37.74 -9.52 -7.70
N LYS A 69 37.24 -10.59 -7.07
CA LYS A 69 35.81 -10.94 -7.12
C LYS A 69 35.06 -10.24 -6.00
N TYR A 70 34.06 -9.46 -6.34
CA TYR A 70 33.12 -8.82 -5.42
C TYR A 70 31.77 -9.53 -5.43
N VAL A 71 31.12 -9.51 -4.28
CA VAL A 71 29.75 -9.98 -4.05
C VAL A 71 28.90 -8.74 -3.82
N LEU A 72 27.92 -8.53 -4.70
CA LEU A 72 27.01 -7.39 -4.65
C LEU A 72 25.62 -7.92 -4.31
N ASN A 73 25.08 -7.56 -3.16
CA ASN A 73 23.74 -7.91 -2.75
C ASN A 73 22.82 -6.71 -3.00
N LEU A 74 21.98 -6.80 -4.01
CA LEU A 74 20.93 -5.84 -4.26
C LEU A 74 19.69 -6.24 -3.46
N ILE A 75 19.20 -5.33 -2.61
CA ILE A 75 17.91 -5.45 -1.94
C ILE A 75 16.97 -4.47 -2.63
N ASP A 76 16.11 -4.99 -3.51
CA ASP A 76 15.14 -4.18 -4.24
C ASP A 76 14.01 -3.72 -3.32
N THR A 77 13.63 -2.45 -3.42
CA THR A 77 12.67 -1.81 -2.51
C THR A 77 11.41 -1.38 -3.25
N PRO A 78 10.22 -1.47 -2.65
CA PRO A 78 9.04 -0.81 -3.21
C PRO A 78 9.25 0.69 -3.38
N GLY A 79 8.55 1.29 -4.35
CA GLY A 79 8.65 2.73 -4.59
C GLY A 79 7.44 3.54 -4.12
N HIS A 80 6.38 2.91 -3.60
CA HIS A 80 5.12 3.56 -3.26
C HIS A 80 5.01 3.86 -1.75
N VAL A 81 4.36 4.99 -1.40
CA VAL A 81 4.19 5.44 -0.01
C VAL A 81 3.51 4.41 0.89
N ASP A 82 2.53 3.66 0.38
CA ASP A 82 1.85 2.60 1.14
C ASP A 82 2.82 1.50 1.62
N PHE A 83 3.96 1.34 0.95
CA PHE A 83 5.00 0.36 1.28
C PHE A 83 6.25 0.98 1.94
N SER A 84 6.14 2.20 2.47
CA SER A 84 7.26 2.90 3.13
C SER A 84 7.91 2.09 4.25
N TYR A 85 7.14 1.25 4.91
CA TYR A 85 7.62 0.36 5.95
C TYR A 85 8.56 -0.75 5.41
N GLU A 86 8.24 -1.33 4.24
CA GLU A 86 9.11 -2.31 3.57
C GLU A 86 10.39 -1.65 3.06
N VAL A 87 10.27 -0.41 2.58
CA VAL A 87 11.43 0.41 2.18
C VAL A 87 12.37 0.61 3.37
N SER A 88 11.85 1.02 4.51
CA SER A 88 12.63 1.25 5.73
C SER A 88 13.44 0.00 6.15
N ARG A 89 12.86 -1.19 6.08
CA ARG A 89 13.53 -2.45 6.43
C ARG A 89 14.62 -2.83 5.43
N SER A 90 14.35 -2.65 4.16
CA SER A 90 15.33 -2.91 3.11
C SER A 90 16.52 -1.96 3.22
N ILE A 91 16.27 -0.69 3.52
CA ILE A 91 17.29 0.33 3.79
C ILE A 91 18.14 -0.08 5.00
N ALA A 92 17.53 -0.50 6.11
CA ALA A 92 18.24 -0.94 7.31
C ALA A 92 19.15 -2.16 7.09
N ALA A 93 18.91 -2.94 6.03
CA ALA A 93 19.75 -4.09 5.68
C ALA A 93 20.94 -3.74 4.76
N CYS A 94 21.13 -2.47 4.39
CA CYS A 94 22.14 -2.02 3.43
C CYS A 94 23.22 -1.12 4.06
N GLU A 95 24.36 -0.99 3.37
CA GLU A 95 25.41 -0.01 3.64
C GLU A 95 25.37 1.17 2.67
N GLY A 96 24.68 1.04 1.53
CA GLY A 96 24.57 2.10 0.55
C GLY A 96 23.27 2.07 -0.22
N ALA A 97 22.94 3.20 -0.87
CA ALA A 97 21.77 3.34 -1.70
C ALA A 97 22.09 4.06 -3.01
N LEU A 98 21.56 3.55 -4.11
CA LEU A 98 21.52 4.28 -5.37
C LEU A 98 20.30 5.20 -5.35
N LEU A 99 20.55 6.52 -5.36
CA LEU A 99 19.50 7.53 -5.47
C LEU A 99 19.19 7.75 -6.95
N LEU A 100 18.12 7.14 -7.45
CA LEU A 100 17.76 7.15 -8.87
C LEU A 100 16.77 8.28 -9.17
N VAL A 101 17.16 9.20 -10.03
CA VAL A 101 16.34 10.34 -10.47
C VAL A 101 16.13 10.30 -11.97
N ASP A 102 14.90 10.45 -12.44
CA ASP A 102 14.56 10.53 -13.86
C ASP A 102 15.00 11.87 -14.45
N ALA A 103 15.82 11.83 -15.52
CA ALA A 103 16.31 13.02 -16.22
C ALA A 103 15.19 13.91 -16.80
N THR A 104 13.98 13.38 -16.98
CA THR A 104 12.83 14.13 -17.56
C THR A 104 11.90 14.73 -16.50
N GLN A 105 11.93 14.15 -15.29
CA GLN A 105 11.03 14.56 -14.20
C GLN A 105 11.76 15.26 -13.05
N GLY A 106 13.04 14.96 -12.83
CA GLY A 106 13.84 15.47 -11.72
C GLY A 106 13.42 14.90 -10.36
N VAL A 107 13.83 15.56 -9.29
CA VAL A 107 13.55 15.15 -7.91
C VAL A 107 12.05 15.21 -7.60
N GLN A 108 11.53 14.17 -6.93
CA GLN A 108 10.12 14.01 -6.57
C GLN A 108 9.97 13.77 -5.05
N ALA A 109 8.74 13.86 -4.50
CA ALA A 109 8.50 13.77 -3.05
C ALA A 109 9.03 12.46 -2.43
N GLN A 110 8.75 11.31 -3.06
CA GLN A 110 9.25 10.02 -2.58
C GLN A 110 10.77 9.89 -2.69
N THR A 111 11.40 10.58 -3.64
CA THR A 111 12.87 10.65 -3.72
C THR A 111 13.45 11.27 -2.45
N ILE A 112 12.85 12.36 -1.98
CA ILE A 112 13.28 13.08 -0.78
C ILE A 112 13.01 12.26 0.48
N SER A 113 11.80 11.69 0.60
CA SER A 113 11.42 10.89 1.77
C SER A 113 12.31 9.66 1.94
N ASN A 114 12.54 8.90 0.85
CA ASN A 114 13.42 7.72 0.88
C ASN A 114 14.89 8.10 1.11
N LEU A 115 15.32 9.25 0.60
CA LEU A 115 16.68 9.77 0.84
C LEU A 115 16.89 10.05 2.34
N TYR A 116 15.95 10.74 3.00
CA TYR A 116 16.06 11.00 4.43
C TYR A 116 16.10 9.71 5.24
N GLN A 117 15.28 8.71 4.90
CA GLN A 117 15.37 7.38 5.53
C GLN A 117 16.74 6.73 5.34
N ALA A 118 17.35 6.86 4.16
CA ALA A 118 18.68 6.33 3.89
C ALA A 118 19.77 7.08 4.70
N ILE A 119 19.67 8.40 4.82
CA ILE A 119 20.58 9.23 5.64
C ILE A 119 20.43 8.91 7.12
N ASP A 120 19.21 8.74 7.63
CA ASP A 120 18.94 8.39 9.03
C ASP A 120 19.51 7.00 9.41
N ASN A 121 19.73 6.14 8.41
CA ASN A 121 20.39 4.84 8.57
C ASN A 121 21.89 4.86 8.20
N ASP A 122 22.51 6.04 8.07
CA ASP A 122 23.93 6.22 7.75
C ASP A 122 24.39 5.53 6.44
N LEU A 123 23.51 5.43 5.42
CA LEU A 123 23.87 4.83 4.14
C LEU A 123 24.71 5.78 3.29
N GLU A 124 25.70 5.22 2.58
CA GLU A 124 26.40 5.93 1.50
C GLU A 124 25.46 6.12 0.30
N ILE A 125 25.29 7.36 -0.15
CA ILE A 125 24.37 7.70 -1.24
C ILE A 125 25.14 7.90 -2.55
N ILE A 126 24.78 7.12 -3.59
CA ILE A 126 25.30 7.28 -4.94
C ILE A 126 24.20 7.85 -5.82
N PRO A 127 24.28 9.13 -6.22
CA PRO A 127 23.29 9.75 -7.10
C PRO A 127 23.44 9.27 -8.54
N VAL A 128 22.30 8.88 -9.15
CA VAL A 128 22.22 8.39 -10.53
C VAL A 128 21.08 9.09 -11.26
N ILE A 129 21.36 9.73 -12.38
CA ILE A 129 20.35 10.28 -13.29
C ILE A 129 20.05 9.24 -14.35
N ASN A 130 18.81 8.76 -14.39
CA ASN A 130 18.36 7.74 -15.33
C ASN A 130 17.57 8.33 -16.51
N LYS A 131 17.35 7.50 -17.53
CA LYS A 131 16.62 7.84 -18.75
C LYS A 131 17.30 8.92 -19.61
N MET A 132 18.63 8.93 -19.63
CA MET A 132 19.43 9.84 -20.47
C MET A 132 19.18 9.62 -21.97
N ASP A 133 18.60 8.49 -22.37
CA ASP A 133 18.18 8.20 -23.75
C ASP A 133 16.93 8.94 -24.20
N MET A 134 16.22 9.61 -23.29
CA MET A 134 14.97 10.30 -23.60
C MET A 134 15.23 11.69 -24.20
N PRO A 135 14.53 12.08 -25.29
CA PRO A 135 14.71 13.40 -25.90
C PRO A 135 14.36 14.59 -25.00
N ALA A 136 13.55 14.34 -23.97
CA ALA A 136 13.13 15.35 -22.99
C ALA A 136 14.03 15.38 -21.74
N ALA A 137 15.17 14.71 -21.76
CA ALA A 137 16.11 14.71 -20.64
C ALA A 137 16.70 16.12 -20.41
N MET A 138 16.75 16.53 -19.14
CA MET A 138 17.27 17.81 -18.67
C MET A 138 18.40 17.58 -17.65
N PRO A 139 19.52 16.96 -18.05
CA PRO A 139 20.53 16.51 -17.10
C PRO A 139 21.11 17.61 -16.24
N GLU A 140 21.40 18.79 -16.77
CA GLU A 140 22.00 19.89 -16.02
C GLU A 140 21.05 20.42 -14.93
N GLU A 141 19.76 20.59 -15.26
CA GLU A 141 18.76 21.01 -14.28
C GLU A 141 18.59 19.96 -13.17
N VAL A 142 18.62 18.68 -13.51
CA VAL A 142 18.46 17.58 -12.54
C VAL A 142 19.72 17.43 -11.68
N LYS A 143 20.92 17.66 -12.23
CA LYS A 143 22.17 17.71 -11.45
C LYS A 143 22.10 18.79 -10.39
N ASP A 144 21.70 20.03 -10.79
CA ASP A 144 21.55 21.13 -9.84
C ASP A 144 20.58 20.77 -8.69
N GLN A 145 19.43 20.13 -9.01
CA GLN A 145 18.48 19.68 -8.00
C GLN A 145 19.09 18.65 -7.04
N ILE A 146 19.90 17.71 -7.54
CA ILE A 146 20.55 16.68 -6.72
C ILE A 146 21.63 17.32 -5.84
N VAL A 147 22.44 18.22 -6.38
CA VAL A 147 23.47 18.95 -5.63
C VAL A 147 22.85 19.77 -4.50
N ASP A 148 21.76 20.50 -4.79
CA ASP A 148 21.02 21.26 -3.78
C ASP A 148 20.44 20.37 -2.67
N LEU A 149 20.03 19.15 -3.03
CA LEU A 149 19.39 18.20 -2.12
C LEU A 149 20.37 17.49 -1.17
N ILE A 150 21.51 17.00 -1.71
CA ILE A 150 22.44 16.14 -0.93
C ILE A 150 23.81 16.80 -0.70
N GLY A 151 24.12 17.92 -1.35
CA GLY A 151 25.39 18.63 -1.19
C GLY A 151 26.60 17.92 -1.77
N CYS A 152 26.40 17.04 -2.77
CA CYS A 152 27.49 16.33 -3.47
C CYS A 152 28.13 17.20 -4.55
N ASP A 153 29.32 16.79 -5.02
CA ASP A 153 29.92 17.38 -6.21
C ASP A 153 29.18 16.92 -7.48
N VAL A 154 29.11 17.80 -8.51
CA VAL A 154 28.44 17.47 -9.79
C VAL A 154 29.08 16.26 -10.46
N ASP A 155 30.40 16.10 -10.33
CA ASP A 155 31.16 14.99 -10.89
C ASP A 155 30.89 13.63 -10.22
N ASP A 156 30.26 13.63 -9.04
CA ASP A 156 29.83 12.43 -8.33
C ASP A 156 28.54 11.82 -8.88
N ILE A 157 27.82 12.57 -9.71
CA ILE A 157 26.52 12.18 -10.25
C ILE A 157 26.73 11.35 -11.53
N ILE A 158 26.20 10.13 -11.53
CA ILE A 158 26.35 9.20 -12.66
C ILE A 158 25.17 9.35 -13.62
N GLU A 159 25.47 9.61 -14.90
CA GLU A 159 24.48 9.64 -15.96
C GLU A 159 24.26 8.24 -16.54
N ALA A 160 23.03 7.75 -16.54
CA ALA A 160 22.71 6.39 -16.95
C ALA A 160 21.44 6.27 -17.78
N SER A 161 21.29 5.15 -18.44
CA SER A 161 20.05 4.69 -19.03
C SER A 161 19.87 3.20 -18.78
N GLY A 162 18.94 2.86 -17.90
CA GLY A 162 18.55 1.47 -17.68
C GLY A 162 18.05 0.78 -18.94
N LYS A 163 17.47 1.52 -19.89
CA LYS A 163 17.00 0.99 -21.16
C LYS A 163 18.12 0.61 -22.10
N THR A 164 19.13 1.44 -22.26
CA THR A 164 20.24 1.23 -23.21
C THR A 164 21.47 0.56 -22.62
N GLY A 165 21.60 0.59 -21.28
CA GLY A 165 22.77 0.10 -20.55
C GLY A 165 23.89 1.13 -20.40
N GLN A 166 23.70 2.37 -20.88
CA GLN A 166 24.66 3.47 -20.70
C GLN A 166 24.87 3.73 -19.18
N GLY A 167 26.12 3.93 -18.77
CA GLY A 167 26.50 4.28 -17.41
C GLY A 167 26.43 3.14 -16.38
N VAL A 168 25.95 1.94 -16.76
CA VAL A 168 25.77 0.81 -15.83
C VAL A 168 27.08 0.30 -15.26
N GLU A 169 28.14 0.25 -16.08
CA GLU A 169 29.48 -0.14 -15.60
C GLU A 169 30.01 0.86 -14.56
N GLN A 170 29.83 2.15 -14.80
CA GLN A 170 30.20 3.21 -13.85
C GLN A 170 29.44 3.11 -12.52
N ILE A 171 28.16 2.72 -12.56
CA ILE A 171 27.37 2.45 -11.36
C ILE A 171 27.96 1.27 -10.57
N LEU A 172 28.31 0.15 -11.24
CA LEU A 172 28.93 -1.02 -10.59
C LEU A 172 30.27 -0.67 -9.96
N GLU A 173 31.10 0.12 -10.65
CA GLU A 173 32.38 0.62 -10.12
C GLU A 173 32.17 1.51 -8.91
N ALA A 174 31.21 2.46 -8.97
CA ALA A 174 30.89 3.33 -7.84
C ALA A 174 30.36 2.56 -6.63
N ILE A 175 29.52 1.54 -6.82
CA ILE A 175 29.06 0.64 -5.74
C ILE A 175 30.25 0.02 -5.02
N ILE A 176 31.26 -0.46 -5.77
CA ILE A 176 32.43 -1.13 -5.18
C ILE A 176 33.35 -0.12 -4.48
N GLU A 177 33.60 1.03 -5.08
CA GLU A 177 34.55 2.01 -4.58
C GLU A 177 34.01 2.89 -3.46
N ARG A 178 32.72 3.25 -3.50
CA ARG A 178 32.12 4.21 -2.56
C ARG A 178 31.38 3.55 -1.42
N ILE A 179 30.59 2.49 -1.68
CA ILE A 179 29.85 1.82 -0.59
C ILE A 179 30.84 1.09 0.33
N PRO A 180 30.81 1.33 1.63
CA PRO A 180 31.68 0.63 2.56
C PRO A 180 31.37 -0.87 2.62
N ALA A 181 32.39 -1.67 2.95
CA ALA A 181 32.16 -3.07 3.26
C ALA A 181 31.32 -3.22 4.54
N PRO A 182 30.50 -4.26 4.68
CA PRO A 182 29.74 -4.53 5.89
C PRO A 182 30.65 -4.54 7.12
N LYS A 183 30.18 -3.95 8.20
CA LYS A 183 30.82 -4.00 9.51
C LYS A 183 30.25 -5.19 10.28
N GLY A 184 31.06 -5.86 11.11
CA GLY A 184 30.59 -6.97 11.94
C GLY A 184 31.75 -7.89 12.32
N ASP A 185 31.51 -8.74 13.33
CA ASP A 185 32.45 -9.72 13.81
C ASP A 185 31.86 -11.13 13.59
N PRO A 186 32.49 -11.98 12.75
CA PRO A 186 32.05 -13.35 12.53
C PRO A 186 32.12 -14.26 13.76
N GLU A 187 32.95 -13.92 14.74
CA GLU A 187 33.13 -14.69 15.99
C GLU A 187 32.21 -14.24 17.12
N ALA A 188 31.49 -13.12 16.95
CA ALA A 188 30.52 -12.65 17.92
C ALA A 188 29.23 -13.52 17.92
N PRO A 189 28.38 -13.40 18.94
CA PRO A 189 27.04 -14.01 18.91
C PRO A 189 26.25 -13.63 17.65
N LEU A 190 25.49 -14.58 17.11
CA LEU A 190 24.70 -14.34 15.90
C LEU A 190 23.69 -13.22 16.13
N GLN A 191 23.72 -12.23 15.26
CA GLN A 191 22.70 -11.19 15.09
C GLN A 191 22.37 -11.06 13.61
N ALA A 192 21.19 -11.52 13.21
CA ALA A 192 20.73 -11.39 11.86
C ALA A 192 19.33 -10.74 11.82
N LEU A 193 19.13 -9.75 10.95
CA LEU A 193 17.88 -9.01 10.79
C LEU A 193 17.04 -9.68 9.70
N ILE A 194 15.80 -10.01 10.01
CA ILE A 194 14.80 -10.44 9.02
C ILE A 194 14.25 -9.20 8.35
N PHE A 195 14.50 -9.02 7.05
CA PHE A 195 13.96 -7.87 6.31
C PHE A 195 12.72 -8.22 5.48
N ASP A 196 12.52 -9.51 5.12
CA ASP A 196 11.32 -9.99 4.44
C ASP A 196 11.07 -11.49 4.71
N SER A 197 9.88 -11.99 4.34
CA SER A 197 9.56 -13.40 4.41
C SER A 197 8.53 -13.80 3.36
N ILE A 198 8.63 -15.05 2.87
CA ILE A 198 7.64 -15.65 1.99
C ILE A 198 7.17 -16.99 2.53
N PHE A 199 5.90 -17.32 2.29
CA PHE A 199 5.35 -18.61 2.64
C PHE A 199 5.40 -19.56 1.44
N ASN A 200 5.92 -20.77 1.68
CA ASN A 200 5.89 -21.87 0.74
C ASN A 200 5.08 -23.04 1.33
N SER A 201 4.08 -23.54 0.60
CA SER A 201 3.17 -24.58 1.08
C SER A 201 3.87 -25.87 1.50
N PHE A 202 5.05 -26.16 0.94
CA PHE A 202 5.82 -27.38 1.22
C PHE A 202 6.89 -27.18 2.31
N ARG A 203 7.54 -26.00 2.32
CA ARG A 203 8.69 -25.72 3.18
C ARG A 203 8.35 -24.81 4.38
N GLY A 204 7.13 -24.28 4.43
CA GLY A 204 6.76 -23.29 5.44
C GLY A 204 7.28 -21.89 5.12
N ILE A 205 7.53 -21.09 6.14
CA ILE A 205 8.05 -19.71 6.00
C ILE A 205 9.53 -19.75 5.67
N ILE A 206 9.91 -18.99 4.65
CA ILE A 206 11.28 -18.73 4.26
C ILE A 206 11.58 -17.29 4.66
N ALA A 207 12.42 -17.11 5.68
CA ALA A 207 12.83 -15.79 6.15
C ALA A 207 14.04 -15.30 5.36
N TYR A 208 13.98 -14.07 4.84
CA TYR A 208 15.11 -13.39 4.23
C TYR A 208 15.78 -12.53 5.26
N PHE A 209 17.08 -12.70 5.42
CA PHE A 209 17.83 -12.05 6.47
C PHE A 209 19.19 -11.52 6.03
N ARG A 210 19.70 -10.58 6.80
CA ARG A 210 21.08 -10.12 6.72
C ARG A 210 21.78 -10.38 8.06
N ILE A 211 23.01 -10.91 8.00
CA ILE A 211 23.84 -11.14 9.19
C ILE A 211 24.65 -9.88 9.48
N PHE A 212 24.47 -9.31 10.67
CA PHE A 212 25.27 -8.20 11.19
C PHE A 212 26.48 -8.72 11.96
N ASN A 213 26.29 -9.68 12.84
CA ASN A 213 27.37 -10.32 13.61
C ASN A 213 27.18 -11.83 13.63
N GLY A 214 28.26 -12.54 13.85
CA GLY A 214 28.27 -13.99 14.02
C GLY A 214 28.24 -14.75 12.70
N THR A 215 27.97 -16.04 12.81
CA THR A 215 27.95 -17.02 11.72
C THR A 215 26.82 -17.98 11.98
N ILE A 216 26.07 -18.38 10.97
CA ILE A 216 25.01 -19.40 11.05
C ILE A 216 25.37 -20.60 10.17
N ARG A 217 25.09 -21.82 10.66
CA ARG A 217 25.27 -23.08 9.92
C ARG A 217 23.97 -23.84 9.79
N THR A 218 23.89 -24.68 8.78
CA THR A 218 22.77 -25.62 8.62
C THR A 218 22.68 -26.53 9.84
N HIS A 219 21.46 -26.79 10.31
CA HIS A 219 21.14 -27.61 11.49
C HIS A 219 21.61 -27.04 12.85
N GLU A 220 21.89 -25.74 12.92
CA GLU A 220 22.05 -25.06 14.21
C GLU A 220 20.70 -24.61 14.78
N MET A 221 20.59 -24.67 16.10
CA MET A 221 19.39 -24.17 16.79
C MET A 221 19.42 -22.66 16.87
N VAL A 222 18.45 -22.03 16.25
CA VAL A 222 18.26 -20.59 16.22
C VAL A 222 17.01 -20.17 16.98
N LYS A 223 16.99 -18.94 17.44
CA LYS A 223 15.91 -18.35 18.20
C LYS A 223 15.52 -17.00 17.60
N PHE A 224 14.24 -16.74 17.50
CA PHE A 224 13.70 -15.43 17.16
C PHE A 224 13.54 -14.58 18.42
N PHE A 225 14.13 -13.39 18.40
CA PHE A 225 14.26 -12.57 19.60
C PHE A 225 12.91 -12.10 20.15
N SER A 226 11.98 -11.67 19.28
CA SER A 226 10.68 -11.13 19.69
C SER A 226 9.71 -12.18 20.21
N THR A 227 9.72 -13.38 19.63
CA THR A 227 8.79 -14.47 19.99
C THR A 227 9.38 -15.46 20.98
N ASN A 228 10.71 -15.44 21.14
CA ASN A 228 11.46 -16.35 21.99
C ASN A 228 11.31 -17.84 21.62
N HIS A 229 10.84 -18.14 20.38
CA HIS A 229 10.71 -19.49 19.88
C HIS A 229 12.00 -19.99 19.27
N GLU A 230 12.27 -21.28 19.45
CA GLU A 230 13.48 -21.97 19.01
C GLU A 230 13.19 -22.92 17.86
N TYR A 231 14.06 -22.92 16.84
CA TYR A 231 13.91 -23.73 15.63
C TYR A 231 15.25 -24.24 15.14
N ASP A 232 15.21 -25.37 14.44
CA ASP A 232 16.34 -25.88 13.66
C ASP A 232 16.47 -25.06 12.36
N ALA A 233 17.66 -24.64 12.01
CA ALA A 233 17.97 -24.06 10.70
C ALA A 233 18.07 -25.17 9.65
N ASP A 234 16.94 -25.72 9.23
CA ASP A 234 16.87 -26.86 8.28
C ASP A 234 17.67 -26.59 7.00
N GLU A 235 17.57 -25.42 6.45
CA GLU A 235 18.30 -24.98 5.26
C GLU A 235 18.60 -23.48 5.35
N ILE A 236 19.83 -23.12 5.02
CA ILE A 236 20.27 -21.73 4.81
C ILE A 236 20.89 -21.61 3.43
N GLY A 237 20.93 -20.40 2.89
CA GLY A 237 21.55 -20.18 1.58
C GLY A 237 21.49 -18.74 1.11
N ILE A 238 21.96 -18.51 -0.10
CA ILE A 238 21.99 -17.21 -0.77
C ILE A 238 20.90 -17.13 -1.82
N LEU A 239 20.51 -15.90 -2.14
CA LEU A 239 19.50 -15.59 -3.15
C LEU A 239 20.20 -15.18 -4.45
N LYS A 240 20.13 -16.03 -5.45
CA LYS A 240 20.41 -15.71 -6.86
C LYS A 240 19.08 -15.68 -7.61
N MET A 241 19.06 -15.99 -8.90
CA MET A 241 17.80 -16.21 -9.61
C MET A 241 16.98 -17.33 -8.95
N ASP A 242 17.69 -18.36 -8.48
CA ASP A 242 17.16 -19.41 -7.63
C ASP A 242 17.83 -19.37 -6.25
N ARG A 243 17.20 -19.98 -5.26
CA ARG A 243 17.79 -20.19 -3.95
C ARG A 243 18.93 -21.19 -4.06
N VAL A 244 20.11 -20.80 -3.58
CA VAL A 244 21.31 -21.64 -3.60
C VAL A 244 21.68 -22.01 -2.17
N PRO A 245 21.46 -23.26 -1.74
CA PRO A 245 21.82 -23.71 -0.40
C PRO A 245 23.31 -23.52 -0.09
N LYS A 246 23.61 -23.21 1.15
CA LYS A 246 24.96 -23.05 1.71
C LYS A 246 25.04 -23.72 3.07
N ASP A 247 26.20 -24.25 3.41
CA ASP A 247 26.43 -24.84 4.72
C ASP A 247 26.67 -23.79 5.81
N VAL A 248 27.20 -22.63 5.42
CA VAL A 248 27.62 -21.55 6.34
C VAL A 248 27.37 -20.20 5.69
N LEU A 249 26.84 -19.26 6.47
CA LEU A 249 26.78 -17.83 6.18
C LEU A 249 27.38 -17.04 7.36
N SER A 250 28.02 -15.92 7.09
CA SER A 250 28.77 -15.13 8.08
C SER A 250 28.37 -13.66 8.06
N ALA A 251 28.84 -12.89 9.02
CA ALA A 251 28.63 -11.45 9.11
C ALA A 251 28.85 -10.76 7.74
N GLY A 252 27.89 -9.93 7.33
CA GLY A 252 27.84 -9.24 6.06
C GLY A 252 27.06 -9.97 4.95
N ASP A 253 26.78 -11.27 5.09
CA ASP A 253 26.02 -12.02 4.10
C ASP A 253 24.53 -11.70 4.17
N VAL A 254 23.90 -11.70 2.99
CA VAL A 254 22.44 -11.68 2.80
C VAL A 254 21.99 -13.06 2.32
N GLY A 255 20.99 -13.62 2.97
CA GLY A 255 20.56 -14.97 2.67
C GLY A 255 19.13 -15.28 3.07
N TYR A 256 18.81 -16.57 3.02
CA TYR A 256 17.52 -17.08 3.47
C TYR A 256 17.68 -18.21 4.49
N LEU A 257 16.64 -18.36 5.33
CA LEU A 257 16.52 -19.40 6.33
C LEU A 257 15.18 -20.12 6.18
N ILE A 258 15.21 -21.45 6.22
CA ILE A 258 14.03 -22.32 6.27
C ILE A 258 14.06 -23.09 7.59
N THR A 259 12.97 -23.01 8.34
CA THR A 259 12.83 -23.64 9.66
C THR A 259 11.57 -24.52 9.76
N GLY A 260 10.83 -24.69 8.65
CA GLY A 260 9.58 -25.46 8.64
C GLY A 260 8.40 -24.80 9.37
N ILE A 261 8.50 -23.53 9.78
CA ILE A 261 7.43 -22.77 10.45
C ILE A 261 6.25 -22.58 9.49
N LYS A 262 5.03 -22.84 9.98
CA LYS A 262 3.79 -22.71 9.18
C LYS A 262 2.87 -21.58 9.62
N THR A 263 3.20 -20.89 10.68
CA THR A 263 2.37 -19.85 11.31
C THR A 263 3.04 -18.50 11.22
N SER A 264 2.38 -17.50 10.62
CA SER A 264 2.95 -16.15 10.41
C SER A 264 3.26 -15.40 11.71
N THR A 265 2.55 -15.71 12.78
CA THR A 265 2.76 -15.07 14.10
C THR A 265 4.09 -15.42 14.75
N GLU A 266 4.76 -16.50 14.27
CA GLU A 266 6.02 -16.99 14.82
C GLU A 266 7.26 -16.35 14.19
N VAL A 267 7.12 -15.80 12.96
CA VAL A 267 8.20 -15.08 12.27
C VAL A 267 7.73 -13.66 11.98
N LYS A 268 8.33 -12.70 12.63
CA LYS A 268 8.03 -11.28 12.39
C LYS A 268 9.13 -10.66 11.55
N VAL A 269 8.74 -9.98 10.48
CA VAL A 269 9.70 -9.20 9.69
C VAL A 269 10.17 -8.01 10.53
N GLY A 270 11.48 -7.75 10.54
CA GLY A 270 12.15 -6.82 11.46
C GLY A 270 12.67 -7.47 12.74
N ASP A 271 12.42 -8.77 12.97
CA ASP A 271 12.93 -9.48 14.13
C ASP A 271 14.40 -9.86 13.98
N THR A 272 15.05 -10.17 15.09
CA THR A 272 16.45 -10.60 15.16
C THR A 272 16.53 -12.10 15.36
N ILE A 273 17.33 -12.77 14.51
CA ILE A 273 17.69 -14.17 14.67
C ILE A 273 19.00 -14.25 15.48
N THR A 274 19.03 -15.14 16.48
CA THR A 274 20.21 -15.42 17.28
C THR A 274 20.34 -16.92 17.55
N HIS A 275 21.50 -17.37 18.07
CA HIS A 275 21.67 -18.76 18.50
C HIS A 275 20.97 -19.03 19.84
N VAL A 276 20.53 -20.27 20.04
CA VAL A 276 19.97 -20.70 21.34
C VAL A 276 21.06 -20.85 22.40
N GLU A 277 22.23 -21.44 22.05
CA GLU A 277 23.30 -21.69 22.96
C GLU A 277 24.12 -20.44 23.34
N ASN A 278 24.25 -19.50 22.40
CA ASN A 278 24.99 -18.25 22.60
C ASN A 278 24.18 -17.07 22.05
N PRO A 279 23.09 -16.66 22.73
CA PRO A 279 22.22 -15.59 22.25
C PRO A 279 22.91 -14.23 22.35
N CYS A 280 22.58 -13.34 21.41
CA CYS A 280 22.97 -11.94 21.51
C CYS A 280 22.22 -11.24 22.65
N GLU A 281 22.85 -10.21 23.25
CA GLU A 281 22.27 -9.49 24.39
C GLU A 281 21.14 -8.55 23.98
N THR A 282 21.22 -7.97 22.77
CA THR A 282 20.25 -6.96 22.26
C THR A 282 19.76 -7.34 20.89
N ALA A 283 18.48 -7.06 20.62
CA ALA A 283 17.94 -7.11 19.27
C ALA A 283 18.55 -5.99 18.40
N ILE A 284 18.56 -6.18 17.09
CA ILE A 284 18.90 -5.13 16.14
C ILE A 284 17.81 -4.06 16.22
N GLU A 285 18.20 -2.79 16.33
CA GLU A 285 17.26 -1.66 16.34
C GLU A 285 16.56 -1.56 14.98
N GLY A 286 15.27 -1.19 15.00
CA GLY A 286 14.49 -1.00 13.78
C GLY A 286 13.22 -1.84 13.71
N PHE A 287 12.96 -2.74 14.67
CA PHE A 287 11.66 -3.41 14.73
C PHE A 287 10.56 -2.43 15.15
N GLN A 288 9.70 -2.09 14.21
CA GLN A 288 8.46 -1.36 14.48
C GLN A 288 7.28 -2.23 14.02
N GLU A 289 6.29 -2.37 14.89
CA GLU A 289 5.05 -3.06 14.52
C GLU A 289 4.25 -2.16 13.57
N VAL A 290 3.95 -2.70 12.38
CA VAL A 290 3.16 -1.98 11.39
C VAL A 290 1.72 -1.89 11.86
N LYS A 291 1.19 -0.69 11.98
CA LYS A 291 -0.20 -0.47 12.31
C LYS A 291 -0.98 -0.15 11.03
N PRO A 292 -2.03 -0.93 10.72
CA PRO A 292 -2.92 -0.60 9.63
C PRO A 292 -3.55 0.78 9.83
N MET A 293 -3.70 1.51 8.73
CA MET A 293 -4.26 2.85 8.74
C MET A 293 -5.64 2.93 8.12
N LEU A 294 -5.92 1.99 7.23
CA LEU A 294 -7.16 1.90 6.48
C LEU A 294 -7.85 0.57 6.82
N PHE A 295 -9.14 0.62 7.10
CA PHE A 295 -9.94 -0.54 7.44
C PHE A 295 -11.12 -0.67 6.50
N ALA A 296 -11.32 -1.87 5.94
CA ALA A 296 -12.50 -2.20 5.15
C ALA A 296 -13.01 -3.60 5.51
N GLY A 297 -14.32 -3.80 5.39
CA GLY A 297 -14.91 -5.13 5.44
C GLY A 297 -14.73 -5.84 4.11
N ILE A 298 -14.26 -7.06 4.13
CA ILE A 298 -14.14 -7.96 2.99
C ILE A 298 -15.12 -9.11 3.18
N TYR A 299 -16.06 -9.24 2.26
CA TYR A 299 -17.15 -10.23 2.33
C TYR A 299 -17.12 -11.11 1.08
N PRO A 300 -17.37 -12.42 1.21
CA PRO A 300 -17.52 -13.28 0.05
C PRO A 300 -18.83 -12.94 -0.69
N THR A 301 -18.86 -13.13 -2.00
CA THR A 301 -20.08 -12.93 -2.80
C THR A 301 -21.15 -13.95 -2.47
N GLU A 302 -20.75 -15.18 -2.12
CA GLU A 302 -21.62 -16.28 -1.71
C GLU A 302 -21.33 -16.67 -0.25
N ALA A 303 -22.37 -16.82 0.55
CA ALA A 303 -22.24 -17.02 2.01
C ALA A 303 -21.53 -18.31 2.41
N ASP A 304 -21.53 -19.33 1.56
CA ASP A 304 -20.86 -20.62 1.77
C ASP A 304 -19.34 -20.55 1.56
N GLN A 305 -18.83 -19.50 0.91
CA GLN A 305 -17.39 -19.26 0.67
C GLN A 305 -16.66 -18.62 1.87
N TYR A 306 -17.33 -18.40 3.00
CA TYR A 306 -16.73 -17.74 4.16
C TYR A 306 -15.46 -18.43 4.68
N GLU A 307 -15.46 -19.76 4.81
CA GLU A 307 -14.30 -20.51 5.29
C GLU A 307 -13.16 -20.54 4.26
N GLU A 308 -13.49 -20.53 2.98
CA GLU A 308 -12.50 -20.45 1.89
C GLU A 308 -11.84 -19.09 1.87
N LEU A 309 -12.61 -18.01 2.02
CA LEU A 309 -12.10 -16.65 2.15
C LEU A 309 -11.18 -16.51 3.37
N ARG A 310 -11.57 -17.09 4.52
CA ARG A 310 -10.73 -17.12 5.71
C ARG A 310 -9.38 -17.78 5.42
N ALA A 311 -9.37 -18.96 4.84
CA ALA A 311 -8.15 -19.69 4.50
C ALA A 311 -7.28 -18.92 3.50
N SER A 312 -7.89 -18.18 2.58
CA SER A 312 -7.19 -17.32 1.61
C SER A 312 -6.54 -16.11 2.28
N LEU A 313 -7.25 -15.43 3.19
CA LEU A 313 -6.71 -14.32 3.98
C LEU A 313 -5.57 -14.78 4.92
N GLU A 314 -5.69 -15.95 5.54
CA GLU A 314 -4.61 -16.55 6.34
C GLU A 314 -3.35 -16.80 5.50
N LYS A 315 -3.49 -17.31 4.29
CA LYS A 315 -2.35 -17.51 3.37
C LYS A 315 -1.76 -16.18 2.88
N LEU A 316 -2.58 -15.18 2.59
CA LEU A 316 -2.10 -13.85 2.23
C LEU A 316 -1.31 -13.21 3.37
N GLN A 317 -1.80 -13.32 4.62
CA GLN A 317 -1.13 -12.79 5.80
C GLN A 317 0.24 -13.45 6.06
N LEU A 318 0.42 -14.72 5.65
CA LEU A 318 1.73 -15.37 5.70
C LEU A 318 2.77 -14.70 4.77
N ASN A 319 2.30 -14.12 3.68
CA ASN A 319 3.14 -13.43 2.70
C ASN A 319 3.16 -11.91 2.87
N ASP A 320 2.27 -11.36 3.68
CA ASP A 320 2.10 -9.94 3.90
C ASP A 320 1.78 -9.68 5.38
N ALA A 321 2.83 -9.42 6.14
CA ALA A 321 2.74 -9.21 7.59
C ALA A 321 1.97 -7.93 7.98
N SER A 322 1.74 -7.02 7.03
CA SER A 322 0.99 -5.78 7.24
C SER A 322 -0.52 -5.98 7.18
N LEU A 323 -1.00 -7.06 6.53
CA LEU A 323 -2.41 -7.41 6.47
C LEU A 323 -2.89 -7.93 7.81
N THR A 324 -3.87 -7.27 8.39
CA THR A 324 -4.57 -7.75 9.59
C THR A 324 -6.02 -8.03 9.27
N PHE A 325 -6.63 -9.05 9.85
CA PHE A 325 -8.05 -9.30 9.69
C PHE A 325 -8.68 -9.91 10.95
N VAL A 326 -9.93 -9.57 11.18
CA VAL A 326 -10.76 -10.11 12.28
C VAL A 326 -12.14 -10.43 11.73
N PRO A 327 -12.82 -11.48 12.23
CA PRO A 327 -14.19 -11.78 11.84
C PRO A 327 -15.12 -10.59 12.07
N GLU A 328 -16.00 -10.33 11.12
CA GLU A 328 -17.01 -9.29 11.17
C GLU A 328 -18.32 -9.80 10.56
N SER A 329 -19.44 -9.19 10.96
CA SER A 329 -20.74 -9.47 10.36
C SER A 329 -21.43 -8.19 9.95
N SER A 330 -22.05 -8.20 8.77
CA SER A 330 -22.88 -7.13 8.24
C SER A 330 -24.33 -7.61 8.11
N LEU A 331 -25.28 -6.74 8.42
CA LEU A 331 -26.70 -7.05 8.23
C LEU A 331 -27.06 -7.22 6.75
N ALA A 332 -26.33 -6.52 5.87
CA ALA A 332 -26.56 -6.55 4.44
C ALA A 332 -25.78 -7.67 3.71
N LEU A 333 -24.54 -7.95 4.15
CA LEU A 333 -23.59 -8.84 3.45
C LEU A 333 -23.34 -10.18 4.16
N GLY A 334 -23.84 -10.35 5.38
CA GLY A 334 -23.64 -11.57 6.18
C GLY A 334 -22.26 -11.60 6.87
N PHE A 335 -21.64 -12.78 6.91
CA PHE A 335 -20.34 -12.96 7.56
C PHE A 335 -19.18 -12.65 6.62
N GLY A 336 -18.17 -11.98 7.15
CA GLY A 336 -16.95 -11.59 6.44
C GLY A 336 -15.83 -11.25 7.41
N PHE A 337 -14.90 -10.44 6.96
CA PHE A 337 -13.73 -10.05 7.74
C PHE A 337 -13.51 -8.54 7.64
N ARG A 338 -13.25 -7.91 8.78
CA ARG A 338 -12.69 -6.56 8.79
C ARG A 338 -11.19 -6.68 8.62
N CYS A 339 -10.68 -6.16 7.51
CA CYS A 339 -9.27 -6.15 7.17
C CYS A 339 -8.67 -4.77 7.41
N GLY A 340 -7.43 -4.76 7.88
CA GLY A 340 -6.62 -3.57 8.02
C GLY A 340 -5.53 -3.54 6.96
N PHE A 341 -5.34 -2.38 6.34
CA PHE A 341 -4.43 -2.14 5.22
C PHE A 341 -3.52 -0.93 5.51
N LEU A 342 -2.37 -0.86 4.84
CA LEU A 342 -1.46 0.28 4.92
C LEU A 342 -2.02 1.52 4.22
N GLY A 343 -2.69 1.32 3.09
CA GLY A 343 -3.31 2.36 2.29
C GLY A 343 -4.28 1.79 1.25
N LEU A 344 -4.74 2.66 0.35
CA LEU A 344 -5.72 2.27 -0.67
C LEU A 344 -5.13 1.33 -1.72
N LEU A 345 -3.91 1.60 -2.17
CA LEU A 345 -3.22 0.73 -3.13
C LEU A 345 -3.00 -0.68 -2.55
N HIS A 346 -2.60 -0.76 -1.28
CA HIS A 346 -2.46 -2.05 -0.59
C HIS A 346 -3.80 -2.80 -0.55
N MET A 347 -4.91 -2.13 -0.24
CA MET A 347 -6.24 -2.74 -0.26
C MET A 347 -6.61 -3.28 -1.65
N GLU A 348 -6.37 -2.50 -2.72
CA GLU A 348 -6.62 -2.93 -4.09
C GLU A 348 -5.78 -4.15 -4.49
N ILE A 349 -4.50 -4.17 -4.11
CA ILE A 349 -3.61 -5.29 -4.36
C ILE A 349 -4.10 -6.55 -3.66
N ILE A 350 -4.51 -6.47 -2.40
CA ILE A 350 -5.05 -7.63 -1.66
C ILE A 350 -6.34 -8.14 -2.31
N GLN A 351 -7.22 -7.25 -2.79
CA GLN A 351 -8.44 -7.67 -3.51
C GLN A 351 -8.11 -8.39 -4.82
N GLU A 352 -7.20 -7.84 -5.63
CA GLU A 352 -6.78 -8.49 -6.87
C GLU A 352 -6.06 -9.82 -6.64
N ARG A 353 -5.29 -9.94 -5.56
CA ARG A 353 -4.66 -11.20 -5.18
C ARG A 353 -5.66 -12.25 -4.72
N LEU A 354 -6.72 -11.85 -3.98
CA LEU A 354 -7.81 -12.75 -3.61
C LEU A 354 -8.51 -13.31 -4.86
N ASP A 355 -8.76 -12.47 -5.85
CA ASP A 355 -9.35 -12.88 -7.12
C ASP A 355 -8.40 -13.78 -7.93
N ARG A 356 -7.18 -13.35 -8.21
CA ARG A 356 -6.26 -14.03 -9.16
C ARG A 356 -5.56 -15.27 -8.58
N GLU A 357 -5.14 -15.21 -7.31
CA GLU A 357 -4.36 -16.29 -6.69
C GLU A 357 -5.25 -17.34 -6.01
N PHE A 358 -6.45 -16.93 -5.56
CA PHE A 358 -7.32 -17.78 -4.75
C PHE A 358 -8.73 -18.00 -5.33
N ASP A 359 -9.03 -17.40 -6.49
CA ASP A 359 -10.35 -17.47 -7.15
C ASP A 359 -11.49 -17.05 -6.20
N GLN A 360 -11.22 -16.02 -5.37
CA GLN A 360 -12.17 -15.48 -4.39
C GLN A 360 -12.73 -14.15 -4.87
N ASP A 361 -13.98 -14.17 -5.31
CA ASP A 361 -14.72 -12.95 -5.65
C ASP A 361 -15.28 -12.30 -4.38
N VAL A 362 -14.84 -11.09 -4.06
CA VAL A 362 -15.12 -10.44 -2.79
C VAL A 362 -15.78 -9.07 -2.95
N ILE A 363 -16.59 -8.71 -1.97
CA ILE A 363 -17.18 -7.38 -1.82
C ILE A 363 -16.41 -6.62 -0.74
N ALA A 364 -15.79 -5.49 -1.12
CA ALA A 364 -15.20 -4.57 -0.16
C ALA A 364 -16.19 -3.48 0.23
N THR A 365 -16.26 -3.17 1.52
CA THR A 365 -17.02 -2.02 2.01
C THR A 365 -16.24 -0.72 1.82
N VAL A 366 -16.90 0.42 2.07
CA VAL A 366 -16.23 1.73 2.07
C VAL A 366 -15.09 1.71 3.08
N PRO A 367 -13.84 2.01 2.67
CA PRO A 367 -12.73 2.06 3.60
C PRO A 367 -12.86 3.21 4.59
N ASN A 368 -12.46 2.97 5.82
CA ASN A 368 -12.46 3.94 6.89
C ASN A 368 -11.09 3.97 7.57
N VAL A 369 -10.71 5.13 8.06
CA VAL A 369 -9.53 5.29 8.92
C VAL A 369 -9.88 4.93 10.37
N SER A 370 -8.87 4.75 11.21
CA SER A 370 -9.08 4.56 12.65
C SER A 370 -9.42 5.88 13.31
N TYR A 371 -10.58 5.97 13.94
CA TYR A 371 -11.01 7.12 14.73
C TYR A 371 -10.92 6.83 16.22
N LYS A 372 -10.60 7.83 17.02
CA LYS A 372 -10.64 7.75 18.48
C LYS A 372 -11.86 8.49 19.01
N VAL A 373 -12.66 7.82 19.79
CA VAL A 373 -13.88 8.39 20.37
C VAL A 373 -13.74 8.42 21.89
N LEU A 374 -13.78 9.62 22.48
CA LEU A 374 -13.92 9.75 23.93
C LEU A 374 -15.40 9.72 24.28
N THR A 375 -15.77 8.76 25.10
CA THR A 375 -17.15 8.66 25.60
C THR A 375 -17.40 9.63 26.76
N THR A 376 -18.68 9.94 27.04
CA THR A 376 -19.09 10.72 28.21
C THR A 376 -18.67 10.06 29.54
N LYS A 377 -18.41 8.74 29.54
CA LYS A 377 -17.84 7.99 30.66
C LYS A 377 -16.30 8.10 30.75
N LYS A 378 -15.67 8.96 29.94
CA LYS A 378 -14.21 9.16 29.88
C LYS A 378 -13.42 7.92 29.48
N GLN A 379 -13.98 7.05 28.66
CA GLN A 379 -13.32 5.90 28.08
C GLN A 379 -12.99 6.19 26.61
N TRP A 380 -11.76 5.88 26.19
CA TRP A 380 -11.35 5.93 24.81
C TRP A 380 -11.75 4.65 24.09
N LEU A 381 -12.35 4.80 22.91
CA LEU A 381 -12.72 3.71 22.02
C LEU A 381 -12.08 3.97 20.66
N ASP A 382 -11.42 2.95 20.12
CA ASP A 382 -10.96 2.97 18.72
C ASP A 382 -12.11 2.47 17.82
N VAL A 383 -12.50 3.30 16.86
CA VAL A 383 -13.61 3.02 15.94
C VAL A 383 -13.05 2.87 14.52
N TYR A 384 -13.11 1.66 14.02
CA TYR A 384 -12.63 1.28 12.68
C TYR A 384 -13.77 1.09 11.66
N ASN A 385 -15.00 0.99 12.15
CA ASN A 385 -16.21 0.78 11.36
C ASN A 385 -17.31 1.73 11.81
N PRO A 386 -18.06 2.38 10.90
CA PRO A 386 -19.19 3.23 11.25
C PRO A 386 -20.24 2.57 12.16
N SER A 387 -20.41 1.24 12.06
CA SER A 387 -21.33 0.49 12.92
C SER A 387 -20.90 0.44 14.39
N GLY A 388 -19.60 0.61 14.66
CA GLY A 388 -19.04 0.67 16.01
C GLY A 388 -19.13 2.05 16.65
N MET A 389 -19.64 3.07 15.94
CA MET A 389 -19.77 4.42 16.48
C MET A 389 -20.82 4.45 17.62
N PRO A 390 -20.48 4.94 18.83
CA PRO A 390 -21.45 5.09 19.92
C PRO A 390 -22.59 6.04 19.54
N ALA A 391 -23.69 5.97 20.31
CA ALA A 391 -24.79 6.91 20.11
C ALA A 391 -24.34 8.36 20.38
N PRO A 392 -24.86 9.37 19.65
CA PRO A 392 -24.40 10.76 19.77
C PRO A 392 -24.41 11.33 21.20
N ASN A 393 -25.32 10.86 22.06
CA ASN A 393 -25.42 11.25 23.45
C ASN A 393 -24.36 10.60 24.36
N GLU A 394 -23.65 9.60 23.90
CA GLU A 394 -22.56 8.92 24.61
C GLU A 394 -21.18 9.43 24.21
N ILE A 395 -21.10 10.30 23.22
CA ILE A 395 -19.85 10.86 22.70
C ILE A 395 -19.56 12.19 23.38
N ASP A 396 -18.35 12.33 23.95
CA ASP A 396 -17.83 13.61 24.43
C ASP A 396 -17.15 14.36 23.26
N HIS A 397 -16.16 13.72 22.61
CA HIS A 397 -15.57 14.20 21.36
C HIS A 397 -14.97 13.05 20.53
N VAL A 398 -14.69 13.33 19.27
CA VAL A 398 -14.08 12.40 18.31
C VAL A 398 -12.77 13.01 17.81
N GLU A 399 -11.75 12.18 17.69
CA GLU A 399 -10.49 12.55 17.06
C GLU A 399 -10.26 11.74 15.79
N GLU A 400 -9.72 12.42 14.78
CA GLU A 400 -9.32 11.82 13.51
C GLU A 400 -7.80 11.85 13.33
N PRO A 401 -7.20 10.84 12.63
CA PRO A 401 -5.78 10.83 12.35
C PRO A 401 -5.42 11.90 11.32
N TYR A 402 -4.32 12.61 11.58
CA TYR A 402 -3.73 13.59 10.69
C TYR A 402 -2.43 13.08 10.10
N ILE A 403 -2.14 13.55 8.92
CA ILE A 403 -0.88 13.33 8.23
C ILE A 403 -0.16 14.65 8.00
N ARG A 404 1.17 14.57 7.94
CA ARG A 404 2.00 15.60 7.35
C ARG A 404 2.30 15.21 5.92
N ALA A 405 1.72 15.95 4.98
CA ALA A 405 1.83 15.75 3.56
C ALA A 405 2.92 16.66 2.97
N GLN A 406 3.79 16.10 2.15
CA GLN A 406 4.79 16.79 1.35
C GLN A 406 4.38 16.69 -0.12
N ILE A 407 4.18 17.83 -0.77
CA ILE A 407 3.76 17.91 -2.16
C ILE A 407 4.80 18.73 -2.91
N ILE A 408 5.49 18.10 -3.87
CA ILE A 408 6.40 18.81 -4.75
C ILE A 408 5.72 19.04 -6.09
N THR A 409 5.69 20.28 -6.53
CA THR A 409 5.07 20.66 -7.81
C THR A 409 5.83 21.80 -8.48
N LYS A 410 5.49 22.11 -9.74
CA LYS A 410 5.96 23.32 -10.42
C LYS A 410 5.24 24.55 -9.89
N ASP A 411 5.89 25.69 -9.96
CA ASP A 411 5.37 26.99 -9.51
C ASP A 411 4.02 27.36 -10.13
N ASP A 412 3.79 27.01 -11.40
CA ASP A 412 2.51 27.22 -12.11
C ASP A 412 1.29 26.56 -11.41
N TYR A 413 1.51 25.49 -10.64
CA TYR A 413 0.44 24.71 -10.01
C TYR A 413 0.28 24.94 -8.52
N ILE A 414 1.04 25.83 -7.90
CA ILE A 414 0.98 26.13 -6.46
C ILE A 414 -0.45 26.49 -6.04
N GLY A 415 -1.07 27.47 -6.74
CA GLY A 415 -2.42 27.94 -6.42
C GLY A 415 -3.48 26.82 -6.46
N PRO A 416 -3.61 26.06 -7.56
CA PRO A 416 -4.51 24.91 -7.63
C PRO A 416 -4.26 23.84 -6.55
N VAL A 417 -3.01 23.52 -6.24
CA VAL A 417 -2.64 22.53 -5.22
C VAL A 417 -3.02 23.01 -3.82
N ILE A 418 -2.69 24.26 -3.47
CA ILE A 418 -3.09 24.86 -2.19
C ILE A 418 -4.61 24.84 -2.04
N LYS A 419 -5.35 25.20 -3.09
CA LYS A 419 -6.80 25.17 -3.07
C LYS A 419 -7.33 23.76 -2.83
N LEU A 420 -6.80 22.74 -3.52
CA LEU A 420 -7.19 21.35 -3.31
C LEU A 420 -6.98 20.92 -1.85
N CYS A 421 -5.81 21.26 -1.27
CA CYS A 421 -5.51 20.89 0.11
C CYS A 421 -6.45 21.61 1.11
N ILE A 422 -6.77 22.89 0.89
CA ILE A 422 -7.72 23.64 1.72
C ILE A 422 -9.13 23.05 1.60
N ASP A 423 -9.59 22.70 0.39
CA ASP A 423 -10.89 22.05 0.15
C ASP A 423 -10.98 20.69 0.88
N LYS A 424 -9.82 20.05 1.15
CA LYS A 424 -9.67 18.82 1.94
C LYS A 424 -9.34 19.08 3.42
N ARG A 425 -9.70 20.26 3.93
CA ARG A 425 -9.49 20.68 5.33
C ARG A 425 -8.02 20.75 5.76
N GLY A 426 -7.10 20.88 4.81
CA GLY A 426 -5.68 20.96 5.06
C GLY A 426 -5.24 22.33 5.56
N THR A 427 -4.20 22.32 6.37
CA THR A 427 -3.51 23.53 6.86
C THR A 427 -2.12 23.58 6.28
N LEU A 428 -1.78 24.65 5.56
CA LEU A 428 -0.42 24.87 5.06
C LEU A 428 0.52 25.16 6.24
N ILE A 429 1.57 24.36 6.35
CA ILE A 429 2.60 24.48 7.39
C ILE A 429 3.82 25.23 6.85
N ASN A 430 4.29 24.82 5.66
CA ASN A 430 5.48 25.41 5.05
C ASN A 430 5.37 25.41 3.52
N GLN A 431 6.09 26.36 2.92
CA GLN A 431 6.30 26.42 1.48
C GLN A 431 7.76 26.76 1.22
N MET A 432 8.47 25.92 0.49
CA MET A 432 9.90 26.08 0.24
C MET A 432 10.20 25.80 -1.25
N TYR A 433 11.08 26.58 -1.85
CA TYR A 433 11.59 26.31 -3.18
C TYR A 433 12.74 25.29 -3.07
N VAL A 434 12.56 24.13 -3.66
CA VAL A 434 13.59 23.07 -3.74
C VAL A 434 14.43 23.19 -5.01
N ALA A 435 13.96 23.96 -6.00
CA ALA A 435 14.68 24.34 -7.20
C ALA A 435 14.04 25.61 -7.81
N ALA A 436 14.65 26.21 -8.81
CA ALA A 436 14.22 27.47 -9.42
C ALA A 436 12.74 27.49 -9.86
N ASN A 437 12.19 26.34 -10.29
CA ASN A 437 10.82 26.19 -10.78
C ASN A 437 10.03 25.11 -10.03
N ARG A 438 10.53 24.62 -8.88
CA ARG A 438 9.90 23.57 -8.07
C ARG A 438 9.73 24.00 -6.63
N VAL A 439 8.54 23.77 -6.13
CA VAL A 439 8.13 24.15 -4.77
C VAL A 439 7.67 22.92 -4.02
N GLU A 440 8.16 22.76 -2.81
CA GLU A 440 7.62 21.87 -1.81
C GLU A 440 6.58 22.59 -0.97
N LEU A 441 5.41 22.00 -0.86
CA LEU A 441 4.32 22.44 -0.01
C LEU A 441 4.11 21.40 1.09
N THR A 442 4.25 21.80 2.34
CA THR A 442 3.99 20.95 3.50
C THR A 442 2.64 21.27 4.09
N PHE A 443 1.76 20.30 4.18
CA PHE A 443 0.42 20.41 4.74
C PHE A 443 0.18 19.45 5.88
N ASP A 444 -0.59 19.88 6.88
CA ASP A 444 -1.31 18.96 7.78
C ASP A 444 -2.70 18.68 7.18
N LEU A 445 -3.02 17.42 6.92
CA LEU A 445 -4.26 16.98 6.30
C LEU A 445 -4.91 15.86 7.13
N PRO A 446 -6.25 15.82 7.28
CA PRO A 446 -6.92 14.65 7.82
C PRO A 446 -6.77 13.45 6.89
N LEU A 447 -6.33 12.30 7.42
CA LEU A 447 -6.11 11.10 6.63
C LEU A 447 -7.37 10.65 5.86
N GLY A 448 -8.55 10.76 6.50
CA GLY A 448 -9.82 10.38 5.87
C GLY A 448 -10.18 11.17 4.62
N GLU A 449 -9.65 12.38 4.43
CA GLU A 449 -9.94 13.23 3.27
C GLU A 449 -9.07 12.90 2.05
N ILE A 450 -7.94 12.19 2.25
CA ILE A 450 -7.02 11.85 1.17
C ILE A 450 -7.23 10.45 0.60
N VAL A 451 -7.90 9.56 1.36
CA VAL A 451 -8.04 8.15 1.01
C VAL A 451 -8.76 7.91 -0.32
N PHE A 452 -9.71 8.73 -0.71
CA PHE A 452 -10.57 8.42 -1.86
C PHE A 452 -10.07 8.98 -3.20
N ASP A 453 -9.99 10.27 -3.35
CA ASP A 453 -9.85 10.94 -4.65
C ASP A 453 -8.71 11.98 -4.71
N PHE A 454 -7.99 12.14 -3.61
CA PHE A 454 -7.01 13.22 -3.48
C PHE A 454 -5.86 13.08 -4.50
N TYR A 455 -5.29 11.89 -4.62
CA TYR A 455 -4.13 11.65 -5.48
C TYR A 455 -4.46 11.84 -6.96
N ASP A 456 -5.62 11.34 -7.40
CA ASP A 456 -6.07 11.49 -8.78
C ASP A 456 -6.37 12.95 -9.12
N LYS A 457 -7.01 13.67 -8.19
CA LYS A 457 -7.23 15.12 -8.32
C LYS A 457 -5.93 15.90 -8.34
N LEU A 458 -4.98 15.56 -7.46
CA LEU A 458 -3.67 16.19 -7.41
C LEU A 458 -2.93 16.03 -8.76
N LYS A 459 -2.90 14.81 -9.28
CA LYS A 459 -2.33 14.53 -10.62
C LYS A 459 -3.04 15.29 -11.73
N SER A 460 -4.36 15.31 -11.71
CA SER A 460 -5.17 15.98 -12.74
C SER A 460 -4.91 17.49 -12.77
N ILE A 461 -4.99 18.18 -11.62
CA ILE A 461 -4.82 19.65 -11.53
C ILE A 461 -3.39 20.10 -11.83
N SER A 462 -2.42 19.25 -11.54
CA SER A 462 -0.99 19.49 -11.80
C SER A 462 -0.51 18.97 -13.14
N LYS A 463 -1.40 18.37 -13.94
CA LYS A 463 -1.06 17.69 -15.21
C LYS A 463 0.05 16.63 -15.04
N GLY A 464 0.08 15.96 -13.90
CA GLY A 464 1.07 14.95 -13.56
C GLY A 464 2.39 15.50 -12.98
N TYR A 465 2.53 16.83 -12.81
CA TYR A 465 3.75 17.43 -12.28
C TYR A 465 3.82 17.48 -10.75
N ALA A 466 2.75 17.13 -10.03
CA ALA A 466 2.79 17.05 -8.58
C ALA A 466 3.09 15.63 -8.12
N SER A 467 4.06 15.48 -7.25
CA SER A 467 4.31 14.29 -6.46
C SER A 467 3.82 14.49 -5.02
N PHE A 468 3.46 13.41 -4.37
CA PHE A 468 2.86 13.40 -3.05
C PHE A 468 3.46 12.30 -2.20
N ASP A 469 3.85 12.66 -0.98
CA ASP A 469 4.26 11.74 0.06
C ASP A 469 3.71 12.20 1.41
N TYR A 470 3.58 11.31 2.39
CA TYR A 470 3.07 11.67 3.69
C TYR A 470 3.53 10.72 4.79
N HIS A 471 3.53 11.22 6.02
CA HIS A 471 3.66 10.40 7.22
C HIS A 471 2.57 10.79 8.23
N ILE A 472 2.21 9.83 9.06
CA ILE A 472 1.20 10.04 10.08
C ILE A 472 1.80 10.86 11.22
N THR A 473 0.98 11.79 11.72
CA THR A 473 1.31 12.62 12.87
C THR A 473 0.42 12.27 14.05
N ASP A 474 -0.36 13.21 14.53
CA ASP A 474 -1.18 13.09 15.72
C ASP A 474 -2.67 12.92 15.37
N TYR A 475 -3.46 12.56 16.37
CA TYR A 475 -4.91 12.64 16.29
C TYR A 475 -5.36 14.05 16.70
N LYS A 476 -6.32 14.63 15.96
CA LYS A 476 -6.89 15.94 16.26
C LYS A 476 -8.42 15.86 16.39
N PRO A 477 -9.01 16.65 17.30
CA PRO A 477 -10.47 16.71 17.44
C PRO A 477 -11.16 17.09 16.13
N ALA A 478 -12.26 16.38 15.80
CA ALA A 478 -13.02 16.59 14.59
C ALA A 478 -14.54 16.44 14.82
N HIS A 479 -15.33 17.19 14.05
CA HIS A 479 -16.78 17.09 14.05
C HIS A 479 -17.26 16.05 13.02
N LEU A 480 -17.17 14.77 13.39
CA LEU A 480 -17.57 13.66 12.56
C LEU A 480 -19.01 13.22 12.82
N VAL A 481 -19.67 12.81 11.75
CA VAL A 481 -21.03 12.25 11.80
C VAL A 481 -21.06 10.93 11.05
N LYS A 482 -21.88 10.00 11.56
CA LYS A 482 -22.21 8.78 10.86
C LYS A 482 -23.23 9.07 9.78
N LEU A 483 -22.85 8.82 8.53
CA LEU A 483 -23.74 8.90 7.37
C LEU A 483 -24.22 7.49 7.04
N ASP A 484 -25.52 7.25 7.17
CA ASP A 484 -26.17 5.99 6.81
C ASP A 484 -26.84 6.09 5.45
N ILE A 485 -26.69 5.05 4.62
CA ILE A 485 -27.38 4.92 3.34
C ILE A 485 -28.56 3.96 3.54
N LEU A 486 -29.76 4.47 3.23
CA LEU A 486 -30.99 3.71 3.38
C LEU A 486 -31.55 3.35 2.00
N LEU A 487 -31.87 2.08 1.79
CA LEU A 487 -32.61 1.59 0.63
C LEU A 487 -34.02 1.20 1.05
N ASN A 488 -35.01 1.91 0.54
CA ASN A 488 -36.43 1.78 0.94
C ASN A 488 -36.69 1.94 2.45
N GLY A 489 -35.82 2.64 3.16
CA GLY A 489 -35.89 2.88 4.60
C GLY A 489 -35.09 1.89 5.45
N GLU A 490 -34.48 0.87 4.86
CA GLU A 490 -33.58 -0.07 5.53
C GLU A 490 -32.13 0.39 5.36
N SER A 491 -31.37 0.42 6.45
CA SER A 491 -29.95 0.82 6.44
C SER A 491 -29.09 -0.28 5.81
N VAL A 492 -28.20 0.12 4.91
CA VAL A 492 -27.15 -0.73 4.34
C VAL A 492 -25.84 -0.34 5.03
N ASP A 493 -25.49 -1.07 6.06
CA ASP A 493 -24.33 -0.81 6.91
C ASP A 493 -23.00 -0.79 6.14
N ALA A 494 -22.87 -1.64 5.12
CA ALA A 494 -21.71 -1.70 4.23
C ALA A 494 -21.46 -0.42 3.40
N LEU A 495 -22.47 0.45 3.26
CA LEU A 495 -22.39 1.75 2.58
C LEU A 495 -22.32 2.93 3.56
N SER A 496 -22.36 2.68 4.87
CA SER A 496 -22.23 3.72 5.89
C SER A 496 -20.80 4.24 5.96
N ALA A 497 -20.62 5.53 6.26
CA ALA A 497 -19.32 6.17 6.36
C ALA A 497 -19.28 7.16 7.54
N LEU A 498 -18.08 7.36 8.12
CA LEU A 498 -17.80 8.43 9.07
C LEU A 498 -17.20 9.62 8.31
N ILE A 499 -17.87 10.76 8.35
CA ILE A 499 -17.55 11.92 7.51
C ILE A 499 -17.64 13.20 8.33
N HIS A 500 -16.80 14.18 7.99
CA HIS A 500 -16.90 15.50 8.59
C HIS A 500 -18.25 16.15 8.25
N VAL A 501 -18.87 16.84 9.23
CA VAL A 501 -20.22 17.39 9.11
C VAL A 501 -20.37 18.30 7.89
N ASP A 502 -19.33 19.09 7.56
CA ASP A 502 -19.36 20.03 6.43
C ASP A 502 -19.45 19.31 5.07
N ASN A 503 -18.86 18.12 4.95
CA ASN A 503 -18.81 17.33 3.73
C ASN A 503 -19.98 16.34 3.61
N ALA A 504 -20.72 16.09 4.69
CA ALA A 504 -21.72 15.03 4.77
C ALA A 504 -22.85 15.18 3.73
N TYR A 505 -23.34 16.40 3.49
CA TYR A 505 -24.38 16.66 2.49
C TYR A 505 -23.89 16.38 1.05
N THR A 506 -22.72 16.92 0.71
CA THR A 506 -22.17 16.78 -0.65
C THR A 506 -21.84 15.32 -0.97
N PHE A 507 -21.24 14.63 -0.01
CA PHE A 507 -20.89 13.21 -0.12
C PHE A 507 -22.15 12.34 -0.20
N GLY A 508 -23.12 12.53 0.72
CA GLY A 508 -24.37 11.78 0.71
C GLY A 508 -25.17 11.94 -0.56
N ARG A 509 -25.17 13.14 -1.14
CA ARG A 509 -25.83 13.41 -2.42
C ARG A 509 -25.15 12.66 -3.57
N ARG A 510 -23.83 12.73 -3.68
CA ARG A 510 -23.04 12.02 -4.72
C ARG A 510 -23.24 10.51 -4.65
N ILE A 511 -23.20 9.93 -3.45
CA ILE A 511 -23.49 8.49 -3.26
C ILE A 511 -24.90 8.16 -3.76
N CYS A 512 -25.93 8.93 -3.37
CA CYS A 512 -27.29 8.67 -3.81
C CYS A 512 -27.44 8.76 -5.34
N GLU A 513 -26.80 9.74 -5.98
CA GLU A 513 -26.79 9.90 -7.44
C GLU A 513 -26.09 8.71 -8.11
N LYS A 514 -24.93 8.28 -7.63
CA LYS A 514 -24.16 7.15 -8.17
C LYS A 514 -24.89 5.82 -8.00
N LEU A 515 -25.43 5.56 -6.83
CA LEU A 515 -26.24 4.36 -6.57
C LEU A 515 -27.49 4.29 -7.45
N LYS A 516 -28.12 5.43 -7.76
CA LYS A 516 -29.25 5.49 -8.69
C LYS A 516 -28.88 5.06 -10.11
N GLU A 517 -27.66 5.33 -10.56
CA GLU A 517 -27.17 4.91 -11.86
C GLU A 517 -26.91 3.41 -11.93
N LEU A 518 -26.38 2.84 -10.83
CA LEU A 518 -25.87 1.48 -10.77
C LEU A 518 -26.94 0.46 -10.36
N ILE A 519 -27.86 0.83 -9.46
CA ILE A 519 -28.91 -0.09 -9.03
C ILE A 519 -29.92 -0.30 -10.17
N PRO A 520 -30.12 -1.55 -10.63
CA PRO A 520 -31.01 -1.84 -11.73
C PRO A 520 -32.47 -1.54 -11.37
N ARG A 521 -33.25 -1.13 -12.35
CA ARG A 521 -34.69 -0.91 -12.16
C ARG A 521 -35.40 -2.20 -11.83
N GLN A 522 -36.12 -2.24 -10.72
CA GLN A 522 -36.91 -3.38 -10.27
C GLN A 522 -38.40 -3.15 -10.48
N GLN A 523 -39.25 -4.08 -10.04
CA GLN A 523 -40.70 -4.03 -10.17
C GLN A 523 -41.36 -2.96 -9.30
N PHE A 524 -40.62 -2.33 -8.39
CA PHE A 524 -41.04 -1.27 -7.48
C PHE A 524 -40.02 -0.11 -7.47
N ASP A 525 -40.46 1.05 -7.00
CA ASP A 525 -39.56 2.20 -6.85
C ASP A 525 -38.62 1.96 -5.66
N ILE A 526 -37.31 2.19 -5.87
CA ILE A 526 -36.29 2.09 -4.83
C ILE A 526 -35.95 3.52 -4.40
N ALA A 527 -36.24 3.83 -3.13
CA ALA A 527 -35.84 5.09 -2.53
C ALA A 527 -34.43 4.92 -1.95
N ILE A 528 -33.46 5.69 -2.45
CA ILE A 528 -32.09 5.77 -1.96
C ILE A 528 -32.01 7.04 -1.12
N GLN A 529 -31.59 6.93 0.14
CA GLN A 529 -31.56 8.06 1.07
C GLN A 529 -30.25 8.07 1.82
N ALA A 530 -29.66 9.24 1.97
CA ALA A 530 -28.54 9.46 2.89
C ALA A 530 -29.08 10.15 4.14
N ALA A 531 -28.74 9.62 5.32
CA ALA A 531 -29.27 10.10 6.59
C ALA A 531 -28.15 10.26 7.66
N ILE A 532 -28.31 11.24 8.51
CA ILE A 532 -27.53 11.42 9.74
C ILE A 532 -28.47 11.21 10.91
N GLY A 533 -28.34 10.06 11.59
CA GLY A 533 -29.31 9.62 12.58
C GLY A 533 -30.72 9.50 11.95
N SER A 534 -31.69 10.24 12.47
CA SER A 534 -33.07 10.27 11.92
C SER A 534 -33.29 11.26 10.79
N LYS A 535 -32.32 12.15 10.50
CA LYS A 535 -32.46 13.23 9.53
C LYS A 535 -31.98 12.79 8.15
N ILE A 536 -32.89 12.72 7.17
CA ILE A 536 -32.55 12.50 5.77
C ILE A 536 -31.99 13.81 5.19
N ILE A 537 -30.75 13.75 4.65
CA ILE A 537 -30.05 14.90 4.08
C ILE A 537 -30.05 14.88 2.54
N ALA A 538 -30.08 13.70 1.91
CA ALA A 538 -30.18 13.57 0.46
C ALA A 538 -31.12 12.40 0.10
N ARG A 539 -31.75 12.48 -1.07
CA ARG A 539 -32.66 11.44 -1.55
C ARG A 539 -32.66 11.37 -3.06
N GLU A 540 -32.57 10.15 -3.58
CA GLU A 540 -32.78 9.81 -4.98
C GLU A 540 -33.77 8.64 -5.11
N THR A 541 -34.26 8.38 -6.31
CA THR A 541 -35.21 7.29 -6.54
C THR A 541 -34.93 6.61 -7.87
N VAL A 542 -34.70 5.29 -7.82
CA VAL A 542 -34.71 4.43 -9.01
C VAL A 542 -36.14 4.09 -9.36
N LYS A 543 -36.62 4.56 -10.51
CA LYS A 543 -38.00 4.31 -10.93
C LYS A 543 -38.19 2.87 -11.36
N GLN A 544 -39.34 2.30 -10.99
CA GLN A 544 -39.74 0.94 -11.33
C GLN A 544 -39.82 0.70 -12.84
N VAL A 545 -39.67 -0.55 -13.26
CA VAL A 545 -40.05 -0.99 -14.63
C VAL A 545 -41.56 -0.88 -14.77
N ARG A 546 -42.05 -0.05 -15.70
CA ARG A 546 -43.48 0.09 -15.98
C ARG A 546 -43.86 -0.91 -17.05
N LYS A 547 -44.75 -1.86 -16.72
CA LYS A 547 -45.46 -2.67 -17.68
C LYS A 547 -46.80 -1.97 -17.96
N ASP A 548 -47.07 -1.62 -19.22
CA ASP A 548 -48.35 -1.06 -19.58
C ASP A 548 -49.42 -2.16 -19.54
N VAL A 549 -50.13 -2.23 -18.41
CA VAL A 549 -51.22 -3.20 -18.20
C VAL A 549 -52.49 -2.81 -18.92
N THR A 550 -52.56 -1.58 -19.48
CA THR A 550 -53.70 -1.05 -20.18
C THR A 550 -53.56 -1.15 -21.71
N ALA A 551 -52.40 -1.51 -22.25
CA ALA A 551 -52.10 -1.63 -23.68
C ALA A 551 -53.08 -2.55 -24.45
N LYS A 552 -53.62 -3.56 -23.79
CA LYS A 552 -54.59 -4.50 -24.36
C LYS A 552 -56.07 -4.09 -24.15
N CYS A 553 -56.33 -2.93 -23.54
CA CYS A 553 -57.67 -2.44 -23.31
C CYS A 553 -58.10 -1.59 -24.53
N TYR A 554 -58.68 -2.23 -25.54
CA TYR A 554 -59.32 -1.56 -26.66
C TYR A 554 -60.72 -1.03 -26.23
N GLY A 555 -61.00 0.26 -26.52
CA GLY A 555 -62.25 0.91 -26.19
C GLY A 555 -62.28 1.64 -24.84
N GLY A 556 -63.29 2.53 -24.71
CA GLY A 556 -63.37 3.53 -23.63
C GLY A 556 -63.76 3.04 -22.23
N ASP A 557 -63.57 1.76 -21.88
CA ASP A 557 -63.89 1.26 -20.53
C ASP A 557 -62.91 1.80 -19.48
N ILE A 558 -63.21 2.99 -18.99
CA ILE A 558 -62.48 3.72 -17.98
C ILE A 558 -62.43 2.93 -16.65
N THR A 559 -63.52 2.21 -16.33
CA THR A 559 -63.64 1.45 -15.09
C THR A 559 -62.69 0.26 -15.06
N ARG A 560 -62.57 -0.46 -16.18
CA ARG A 560 -61.64 -1.59 -16.32
C ARG A 560 -60.17 -1.13 -16.29
N LYS A 561 -59.83 -0.01 -16.96
CA LYS A 561 -58.50 0.60 -16.91
C LYS A 561 -58.12 0.98 -15.47
N ARG A 562 -59.03 1.60 -14.73
CA ARG A 562 -58.84 2.00 -13.36
C ARG A 562 -58.64 0.80 -12.43
N LYS A 563 -59.46 -0.27 -12.54
CA LYS A 563 -59.28 -1.51 -11.76
C LYS A 563 -57.93 -2.21 -12.06
N LEU A 564 -57.48 -2.24 -13.31
CA LEU A 564 -56.18 -2.81 -13.69
C LEU A 564 -55.00 -2.01 -13.07
N LEU A 565 -55.09 -0.68 -13.13
CA LEU A 565 -54.09 0.20 -12.51
C LEU A 565 -54.05 0.07 -10.99
N GLU A 566 -55.22 -0.04 -10.33
CA GLU A 566 -55.32 -0.25 -8.89
C GLU A 566 -54.76 -1.63 -8.47
N LYS A 567 -55.08 -2.68 -9.26
CA LYS A 567 -54.52 -4.02 -9.03
C LYS A 567 -53.00 -4.04 -9.20
N GLN A 568 -52.46 -3.35 -10.20
CA GLN A 568 -51.04 -3.17 -10.40
C GLN A 568 -50.39 -2.44 -9.21
N LYS A 569 -51.03 -1.33 -8.74
CA LYS A 569 -50.54 -0.55 -7.59
C LYS A 569 -50.52 -1.38 -6.32
N LYS A 570 -51.58 -2.17 -6.05
CA LYS A 570 -51.61 -3.09 -4.89
C LYS A 570 -50.57 -4.20 -5.00
N GLY A 571 -50.39 -4.80 -6.17
CA GLY A 571 -49.36 -5.81 -6.42
C GLY A 571 -47.95 -5.27 -6.18
N LYS A 572 -47.63 -4.09 -6.67
CA LYS A 572 -46.35 -3.41 -6.49
C LYS A 572 -46.08 -3.05 -5.01
N LYS A 573 -47.14 -2.57 -4.29
CA LYS A 573 -47.01 -2.32 -2.83
C LYS A 573 -46.68 -3.59 -2.06
N ARG A 574 -47.30 -4.73 -2.44
CA ARG A 574 -47.03 -6.04 -1.80
C ARG A 574 -45.62 -6.55 -2.13
N MET A 575 -45.17 -6.40 -3.39
CA MET A 575 -43.78 -6.75 -3.78
C MET A 575 -42.74 -5.92 -3.02
N ARG A 576 -42.97 -4.63 -2.83
CA ARG A 576 -42.10 -3.75 -2.06
C ARG A 576 -41.98 -4.18 -0.58
N GLN A 577 -43.02 -4.80 0.01
CA GLN A 577 -43.03 -5.29 1.39
C GLN A 577 -42.29 -6.62 1.55
N VAL A 578 -42.07 -7.37 0.48
CA VAL A 578 -41.50 -8.72 0.50
C VAL A 578 -40.13 -8.78 -0.20
N GLY A 579 -39.81 -7.83 -1.06
CA GLY A 579 -38.59 -7.85 -1.87
C GLY A 579 -37.44 -7.09 -1.21
N ASN A 580 -36.34 -7.77 -0.99
CA ASN A 580 -35.06 -7.14 -0.70
C ASN A 580 -34.55 -6.45 -1.96
N VAL A 581 -33.86 -5.30 -1.79
CA VAL A 581 -33.23 -4.60 -2.90
C VAL A 581 -31.89 -5.29 -3.17
N GLU A 582 -31.73 -5.86 -4.36
CA GLU A 582 -30.45 -6.38 -4.82
C GLU A 582 -29.54 -5.21 -5.15
N VAL A 583 -28.41 -5.11 -4.45
CA VAL A 583 -27.35 -4.13 -4.68
C VAL A 583 -26.23 -4.83 -5.42
N PRO A 584 -25.92 -4.46 -6.67
CA PRO A 584 -24.82 -5.11 -7.40
C PRO A 584 -23.47 -4.77 -6.77
N GLN A 585 -22.50 -5.67 -6.87
CA GLN A 585 -21.14 -5.50 -6.38
C GLN A 585 -20.50 -4.20 -6.92
N SER A 586 -20.75 -3.87 -8.19
CA SER A 586 -20.29 -2.62 -8.79
C SER A 586 -20.75 -1.35 -8.05
N ALA A 587 -21.87 -1.41 -7.31
CA ALA A 587 -22.34 -0.28 -6.52
C ALA A 587 -21.46 -0.01 -5.28
N PHE A 588 -20.92 -1.06 -4.65
CA PHE A 588 -19.98 -0.91 -3.53
C PHE A 588 -18.64 -0.35 -4.03
N LEU A 589 -18.11 -0.88 -5.13
CA LEU A 589 -16.87 -0.40 -5.75
C LEU A 589 -16.98 1.04 -6.27
N ALA A 590 -18.14 1.44 -6.78
CA ALA A 590 -18.34 2.79 -7.32
C ALA A 590 -18.43 3.87 -6.24
N VAL A 591 -18.79 3.50 -5.00
CA VAL A 591 -18.73 4.41 -3.86
C VAL A 591 -17.27 4.74 -3.47
N LEU A 592 -16.34 3.85 -3.81
CA LEU A 592 -14.89 4.08 -3.63
C LEU A 592 -14.32 5.09 -4.64
N LYS A 593 -14.97 5.24 -5.81
CA LYS A 593 -14.56 6.10 -6.93
C LYS A 593 -15.61 7.21 -7.16
N LEU A 594 -15.91 7.97 -6.12
CA LEU A 594 -16.77 9.15 -6.24
C LEU A 594 -15.95 10.31 -6.83
N ASP A 595 -16.12 10.57 -8.13
CA ASP A 595 -15.53 11.72 -8.84
C ASP A 595 -16.01 13.07 -8.28
#